data_d8fb2faffcfc653994a10754fd29083d
#
_entry.id   d8fb2faffcfc653994a10754fd29083d
#
_cell.length_a   1.000
_cell.length_b   1.000
_cell.length_c   1.000
_cell.angle_alpha   90.00
_cell.angle_beta   90.00
_cell.angle_gamma   90.00
#
_symmetry.space_group_name_H-M   'P 1'
#
loop_
_entity.id
_entity.type
_entity.pdbx_description
1 polymer ?
#
loop_
_entity_poly.entity_id
_entity_poly.type
_entity_poly.pdbx_seq_one_letter_code
_entity_poly.pdbx_strand_id
1 'polypeptide(L)'
;MSFSTINKSQSGNFWELNPHIVHVSPFSDMYAADKTKNKEQSSKDMWCILWLTDPDEEANKYYRITDKAERLDICLSFNPQFDQDHPLIQEAIEKYPFLCLTADELAYKLQKDQLIEISQFLSKQDITMESVGEIIKLKSQMPKIYQDFEKVEKMF
;
A
#
# COMPACT_ATOMS: atom_id res chain seq x y z
N MET A 1 -2.98 8.84 16.14
CA MET A 1 -2.94 7.39 16.48
C MET A 1 -2.99 6.58 15.19
N SER A 2 -2.00 5.76 14.96
CA SER A 2 -2.05 4.84 13.81
C SER A 2 -2.90 3.62 14.18
N PHE A 3 -3.93 3.34 13.39
CA PHE A 3 -4.76 2.13 13.51
C PHE A 3 -4.23 0.99 12.64
N SER A 4 -3.00 1.14 12.14
CA SER A 4 -2.35 0.09 11.38
C SER A 4 -2.18 -1.18 12.23
N THR A 5 -2.43 -2.33 11.61
CA THR A 5 -2.19 -3.63 12.25
C THR A 5 -0.72 -4.03 12.30
N ILE A 6 0.16 -3.20 11.73
CA ILE A 6 1.59 -3.46 11.65
C ILE A 6 2.28 -3.05 12.96
N ASN A 7 3.04 -3.96 13.53
CA ASN A 7 3.93 -3.64 14.64
C ASN A 7 5.22 -3.01 14.08
N LYS A 8 5.41 -1.73 14.35
CA LYS A 8 6.49 -0.88 13.82
C LYS A 8 7.57 -0.60 14.88
N SER A 9 7.86 -1.56 15.75
CA SER A 9 8.87 -1.36 16.80
C SER A 9 10.28 -1.09 16.27
N GLN A 10 10.55 -1.45 15.02
CA GLN A 10 11.83 -1.27 14.30
C GLN A 10 13.02 -1.98 14.97
N SER A 11 12.73 -2.92 15.83
CA SER A 11 13.72 -3.78 16.46
C SER A 11 13.23 -5.22 16.47
N GLY A 12 14.15 -6.16 16.29
CA GLY A 12 13.83 -7.59 16.25
C GLY A 12 13.44 -8.08 14.85
N ASN A 13 12.82 -9.23 14.81
CA ASN A 13 12.41 -9.87 13.55
C ASN A 13 11.04 -9.35 13.13
N PHE A 14 10.98 -8.74 11.94
CA PHE A 14 9.75 -8.17 11.39
C PHE A 14 8.62 -9.20 11.27
N TRP A 15 8.94 -10.41 10.83
CA TRP A 15 7.96 -11.47 10.62
C TRP A 15 7.38 -12.02 11.92
N GLU A 16 8.19 -12.13 12.96
CA GLU A 16 7.73 -12.53 14.29
C GLU A 16 6.79 -11.50 14.90
N LEU A 17 7.07 -10.22 14.66
CA LEU A 17 6.22 -9.12 15.12
C LEU A 17 4.94 -8.98 14.29
N ASN A 18 4.97 -9.41 13.03
CA ASN A 18 3.87 -9.23 12.07
C ASN A 18 3.58 -10.54 11.33
N PRO A 19 3.20 -11.62 12.01
CA PRO A 19 3.02 -12.92 11.37
C PRO A 19 1.92 -12.96 10.31
N HIS A 20 0.94 -12.08 10.38
CA HIS A 20 -0.15 -12.00 9.42
C HIS A 20 0.30 -11.51 8.02
N ILE A 21 1.38 -10.74 7.93
CA ILE A 21 1.89 -10.19 6.68
C ILE A 21 2.54 -11.27 5.81
N VAL A 22 3.01 -12.36 6.41
CA VAL A 22 3.59 -13.51 5.70
C VAL A 22 2.62 -14.13 4.68
N HIS A 23 1.32 -13.90 4.84
CA HIS A 23 0.29 -14.44 3.95
C HIS A 23 -0.13 -13.47 2.83
N VAL A 24 0.45 -12.29 2.77
CA VAL A 24 0.09 -11.24 1.81
C VAL A 24 1.17 -11.12 0.73
N SER A 25 0.77 -11.28 -0.54
CA SER A 25 1.69 -11.06 -1.68
C SER A 25 2.00 -9.54 -1.82
N PRO A 26 3.23 -9.12 -2.12
CA PRO A 26 4.44 -9.88 -2.43
C PRO A 26 5.26 -10.32 -1.20
N PHE A 27 4.83 -9.97 0.01
CA PHE A 27 5.56 -10.26 1.26
C PHE A 27 5.68 -11.75 1.52
N SER A 28 4.66 -12.53 1.17
CA SER A 28 4.69 -13.99 1.23
C SER A 28 5.81 -14.58 0.36
N ASP A 29 6.03 -14.01 -0.82
CA ASP A 29 7.08 -14.44 -1.74
C ASP A 29 8.48 -14.07 -1.22
N MET A 30 8.63 -12.88 -0.64
CA MET A 30 9.87 -12.46 0.02
C MET A 30 10.25 -13.41 1.16
N TYR A 31 9.28 -13.74 2.00
CA TYR A 31 9.47 -14.66 3.11
C TYR A 31 9.88 -16.05 2.62
N ALA A 32 9.18 -16.59 1.65
CA ALA A 32 9.44 -17.92 1.10
C ALA A 32 10.81 -18.01 0.38
N ALA A 33 11.21 -16.94 -0.30
CA ALA A 33 12.48 -16.89 -1.03
C ALA A 33 13.71 -16.76 -0.11
N ASP A 34 13.52 -16.27 1.12
CA ASP A 34 14.61 -16.08 2.07
C ASP A 34 15.08 -17.43 2.64
N LYS A 35 16.34 -17.76 2.41
CA LYS A 35 17.00 -18.98 2.91
C LYS A 35 17.85 -18.77 4.16
N THR A 36 17.90 -17.55 4.67
CA THR A 36 18.67 -17.23 5.88
C THR A 36 17.97 -17.78 7.13
N LYS A 37 18.75 -17.95 8.19
CA LYS A 37 18.22 -18.43 9.48
C LYS A 37 17.21 -17.42 10.04
N ASN A 38 16.06 -17.91 10.47
CA ASN A 38 14.97 -17.11 11.04
C ASN A 38 14.45 -16.02 10.08
N LYS A 39 14.70 -16.16 8.78
CA LYS A 39 14.30 -15.15 7.77
C LYS A 39 14.86 -13.75 8.09
N GLU A 40 16.09 -13.72 8.58
CA GLU A 40 16.73 -12.49 9.04
C GLU A 40 16.95 -11.48 7.93
N GLN A 41 17.36 -11.94 6.73
CA GLN A 41 17.61 -11.06 5.60
C GLN A 41 16.33 -10.37 5.13
N SER A 42 15.25 -11.11 4.91
CA SER A 42 13.97 -10.51 4.50
C SER A 42 13.37 -9.63 5.58
N SER A 43 13.60 -9.96 6.86
CA SER A 43 13.23 -9.10 7.98
C SER A 43 13.93 -7.72 7.89
N LYS A 44 15.22 -7.70 7.61
CA LYS A 44 15.98 -6.45 7.40
C LYS A 44 15.48 -5.69 6.18
N ASP A 45 15.16 -6.41 5.11
CA ASP A 45 14.57 -5.80 3.91
C ASP A 45 13.24 -5.11 4.24
N MET A 46 12.41 -5.72 5.07
CA MET A 46 11.14 -5.12 5.50
C MET A 46 11.32 -3.85 6.34
N TRP A 47 12.32 -3.81 7.23
CA TRP A 47 12.62 -2.59 7.96
C TRP A 47 13.09 -1.47 7.04
N CYS A 48 13.89 -1.78 6.02
CA CYS A 48 14.30 -0.83 5.00
C CYS A 48 13.10 -0.28 4.21
N ILE A 49 12.17 -1.16 3.81
CA ILE A 49 10.95 -0.76 3.12
C ILE A 49 10.12 0.18 3.99
N LEU A 50 9.99 -0.12 5.28
CA LEU A 50 9.29 0.75 6.23
C LEU A 50 9.92 2.15 6.25
N TRP A 51 11.24 2.24 6.39
CA TRP A 51 11.92 3.53 6.45
C TRP A 51 11.82 4.34 5.16
N LEU A 52 11.73 3.66 4.02
CA LEU A 52 11.60 4.31 2.71
C LEU A 52 10.16 4.79 2.42
N THR A 53 9.14 4.09 2.93
CA THR A 53 7.77 4.25 2.42
C THR A 53 6.71 4.50 3.48
N ASP A 54 6.97 4.23 4.76
CA ASP A 54 5.95 4.37 5.79
C ASP A 54 5.53 5.85 5.95
N PRO A 55 4.24 6.17 5.78
CA PRO A 55 3.75 7.53 5.87
C PRO A 55 3.57 8.04 7.31
N ASP A 56 3.71 7.19 8.31
CA ASP A 56 3.53 7.55 9.71
C ASP A 56 4.80 8.21 10.26
N GLU A 57 4.72 9.51 10.52
CA GLU A 57 5.85 10.29 11.05
C GLU A 57 6.36 9.76 12.41
N GLU A 58 5.47 9.27 13.26
CA GLU A 58 5.85 8.73 14.57
C GLU A 58 6.54 7.36 14.46
N ALA A 59 6.06 6.51 13.56
CA ALA A 59 6.60 5.16 13.37
C ALA A 59 7.88 5.13 12.53
N ASN A 60 7.99 6.03 11.55
CA ASN A 60 9.15 6.08 10.66
C ASN A 60 10.16 7.09 11.18
N LYS A 61 11.19 6.61 11.86
CA LYS A 61 12.24 7.47 12.44
C LYS A 61 13.02 8.30 11.43
N TYR A 62 12.95 7.95 10.15
CA TYR A 62 13.58 8.68 9.05
C TYR A 62 12.60 9.49 8.21
N TYR A 63 11.37 9.65 8.67
CA TYR A 63 10.31 10.34 7.93
C TYR A 63 10.71 11.76 7.49
N ARG A 64 11.43 12.50 8.32
CA ARG A 64 11.82 13.88 8.05
C ARG A 64 12.95 14.03 7.03
N ILE A 65 13.63 12.94 6.71
CA ILE A 65 14.65 12.94 5.65
C ILE A 65 13.91 12.86 4.31
N THR A 66 13.87 13.97 3.58
CA THR A 66 13.13 14.05 2.30
C THR A 66 13.94 13.57 1.10
N ASP A 67 15.26 13.56 1.21
CA ASP A 67 16.12 13.05 0.15
C ASP A 67 16.10 11.53 0.11
N LYS A 68 15.59 10.98 -0.99
CA LYS A 68 15.48 9.52 -1.18
C LYS A 68 16.86 8.84 -1.22
N ALA A 69 17.86 9.48 -1.79
CA ALA A 69 19.21 8.93 -1.84
C ALA A 69 19.82 8.81 -0.43
N GLU A 70 19.59 9.78 0.42
CA GLU A 70 20.04 9.76 1.81
C GLU A 70 19.34 8.66 2.62
N ARG A 71 18.03 8.50 2.45
CA ARG A 71 17.30 7.39 3.07
C ARG A 71 17.82 6.02 2.61
N LEU A 72 18.09 5.89 1.33
CA LEU A 72 18.65 4.65 0.77
C LEU A 72 20.02 4.34 1.35
N ASP A 73 20.89 5.35 1.49
CA ASP A 73 22.20 5.19 2.10
C ASP A 73 22.09 4.69 3.55
N ILE A 74 21.15 5.19 4.31
CA ILE A 74 20.86 4.72 5.67
C ILE A 74 20.42 3.25 5.65
N CYS A 75 19.54 2.89 4.73
CA CYS A 75 19.09 1.50 4.56
C CYS A 75 20.26 0.57 4.21
N LEU A 76 21.12 0.97 3.30
CA LEU A 76 22.28 0.18 2.89
C LEU A 76 23.33 0.06 3.99
N SER A 77 23.46 1.06 4.86
CA SER A 77 24.33 0.98 6.03
C SER A 77 23.84 -0.05 7.04
N PHE A 78 22.52 -0.16 7.21
CA PHE A 78 21.88 -1.16 8.08
C PHE A 78 21.84 -2.55 7.42
N ASN A 79 21.55 -2.59 6.14
CA ASN A 79 21.34 -3.81 5.35
C ASN A 79 22.06 -3.70 4.00
N PRO A 80 23.37 -4.04 3.94
CA PRO A 80 24.16 -3.91 2.71
C PRO A 80 23.65 -4.76 1.54
N GLN A 81 22.88 -5.80 1.81
CA GLN A 81 22.32 -6.69 0.79
C GLN A 81 20.98 -6.23 0.25
N PHE A 82 20.43 -5.10 0.75
CA PHE A 82 19.17 -4.55 0.27
C PHE A 82 19.30 -4.12 -1.19
N ASP A 83 18.48 -4.70 -2.05
CA ASP A 83 18.45 -4.41 -3.49
C ASP A 83 17.10 -3.79 -3.85
N GLN A 84 17.07 -2.47 -3.96
CA GLN A 84 15.86 -1.74 -4.32
C GLN A 84 15.37 -2.03 -5.75
N ASP A 85 16.22 -2.56 -6.61
CA ASP A 85 15.87 -2.90 -8.00
C ASP A 85 15.32 -4.31 -8.16
N HIS A 86 15.40 -5.13 -7.11
CA HIS A 86 14.83 -6.47 -7.12
C HIS A 86 13.30 -6.39 -7.30
N PRO A 87 12.71 -7.16 -8.24
CA PRO A 87 11.27 -7.07 -8.52
C PRO A 87 10.36 -7.23 -7.30
N LEU A 88 10.66 -8.15 -6.40
CA LEU A 88 9.88 -8.35 -5.17
C LEU A 88 9.99 -7.15 -4.23
N ILE A 89 11.17 -6.54 -4.14
CA ILE A 89 11.39 -5.34 -3.30
C ILE A 89 10.63 -4.15 -3.87
N GLN A 90 10.67 -3.95 -5.18
CA GLN A 90 9.89 -2.88 -5.83
C GLN A 90 8.39 -3.05 -5.63
N GLU A 91 7.89 -4.26 -5.80
CA GLU A 91 6.48 -4.57 -5.57
C GLU A 91 6.11 -4.36 -4.09
N ALA A 92 6.97 -4.76 -3.17
CA ALA A 92 6.77 -4.54 -1.74
C ALA A 92 6.73 -3.04 -1.38
N ILE A 93 7.59 -2.24 -1.99
CA ILE A 93 7.60 -0.78 -1.81
C ILE A 93 6.27 -0.17 -2.27
N GLU A 94 5.73 -0.63 -3.41
CA GLU A 94 4.42 -0.17 -3.90
C GLU A 94 3.26 -0.60 -2.99
N LYS A 95 3.31 -1.81 -2.46
CA LYS A 95 2.21 -2.41 -1.68
C LYS A 95 2.24 -2.06 -0.19
N TYR A 96 3.40 -1.73 0.36
CA TYR A 96 3.55 -1.45 1.80
C TYR A 96 2.61 -0.35 2.30
N PRO A 97 2.43 0.77 1.60
CA PRO A 97 1.51 1.82 2.07
C PRO A 97 0.07 1.33 2.29
N PHE A 98 -0.39 0.34 1.54
CA PHE A 98 -1.71 -0.25 1.74
C PHE A 98 -1.83 -0.99 3.07
N LEU A 99 -0.75 -1.61 3.55
CA LEU A 99 -0.72 -2.26 4.85
C LEU A 99 -0.85 -1.27 6.01
N CYS A 100 -0.50 -0.02 5.76
CA CYS A 100 -0.57 1.05 6.75
C CYS A 100 -1.97 1.66 6.85
N LEU A 101 -2.86 1.35 5.91
CA LEU A 101 -4.22 1.89 5.90
C LEU A 101 -5.10 1.19 6.95
N THR A 102 -5.99 1.95 7.56
CA THR A 102 -7.10 1.39 8.34
C THR A 102 -8.10 0.72 7.40
N ALA A 103 -9.01 -0.08 7.95
CA ALA A 103 -10.08 -0.70 7.16
C ALA A 103 -10.94 0.35 6.44
N ASP A 104 -11.24 1.48 7.10
CA ASP A 104 -12.04 2.57 6.53
C ASP A 104 -11.29 3.30 5.42
N GLU A 105 -10.00 3.59 5.62
CA GLU A 105 -9.14 4.21 4.61
C GLU A 105 -9.01 3.31 3.37
N LEU A 106 -8.86 2.00 3.57
CA LEU A 106 -8.79 1.04 2.48
C LEU A 106 -10.11 0.98 1.71
N ALA A 107 -11.24 0.95 2.40
CA ALA A 107 -12.57 0.97 1.78
C ALA A 107 -12.77 2.24 0.95
N TYR A 108 -12.39 3.40 1.47
CA TYR A 108 -12.41 4.67 0.76
C TYR A 108 -11.59 4.62 -0.53
N LYS A 109 -10.37 4.11 -0.45
CA LYS A 109 -9.48 4.01 -1.60
C LYS A 109 -10.05 3.08 -2.68
N LEU A 110 -10.60 1.95 -2.30
CA LEU A 110 -11.22 1.00 -3.23
C LEU A 110 -12.44 1.62 -3.94
N GLN A 111 -13.27 2.37 -3.22
CA GLN A 111 -14.41 3.08 -3.81
C GLN A 111 -13.95 4.14 -4.82
N LYS A 112 -12.89 4.89 -4.49
CA LYS A 112 -12.31 5.90 -5.37
C LYS A 112 -11.80 5.28 -6.67
N ASP A 113 -11.10 4.15 -6.58
CA ASP A 113 -10.59 3.43 -7.74
C ASP A 113 -11.74 2.92 -8.62
N GLN A 114 -12.81 2.41 -8.02
CA GLN A 114 -14.03 1.99 -8.74
C GLN A 114 -14.68 3.14 -9.49
N LEU A 115 -14.76 4.34 -8.89
CA LEU A 115 -15.29 5.52 -9.56
C LEU A 115 -14.46 5.92 -10.77
N ILE A 116 -13.15 5.85 -10.66
CA ILE A 116 -12.24 6.14 -11.78
C ILE A 116 -12.48 5.15 -12.90
N GLU A 117 -12.61 3.86 -12.61
CA GLU A 117 -12.90 2.83 -13.60
C GLU A 117 -14.25 3.06 -14.30
N ILE A 118 -15.30 3.38 -13.54
CA ILE A 118 -16.61 3.69 -14.11
C ILE A 118 -16.52 4.91 -15.02
N SER A 119 -15.84 5.97 -14.59
CA SER A 119 -15.66 7.18 -15.39
C SER A 119 -14.92 6.91 -16.70
N GLN A 120 -13.87 6.09 -16.67
CA GLN A 120 -13.11 5.69 -17.85
C GLN A 120 -13.94 4.82 -18.79
N PHE A 121 -14.72 3.88 -18.25
CA PHE A 121 -15.63 3.05 -19.02
C PHE A 121 -16.64 3.91 -19.78
N LEU A 122 -17.30 4.87 -19.10
CA LEU A 122 -18.28 5.76 -19.68
C LEU A 122 -17.69 6.65 -20.77
N SER A 123 -16.44 7.07 -20.63
CA SER A 123 -15.76 7.93 -21.62
C SER A 123 -15.33 7.18 -22.88
N LYS A 124 -15.11 5.87 -22.79
CA LYS A 124 -14.66 5.01 -23.90
C LYS A 124 -15.78 4.27 -24.60
N GLN A 125 -17.00 4.31 -24.07
CA GLN A 125 -18.12 3.55 -24.62
C GLN A 125 -18.62 4.15 -25.92
N ASP A 126 -18.65 3.35 -26.99
CA ASP A 126 -19.39 3.69 -28.19
C ASP A 126 -20.89 3.65 -27.87
N ILE A 127 -21.59 4.75 -28.18
CA ILE A 127 -23.02 4.87 -27.90
C ILE A 127 -23.78 4.06 -28.94
N THR A 128 -24.25 2.88 -28.56
CA THR A 128 -25.23 2.07 -29.29
C THR A 128 -26.61 2.20 -28.66
N MET A 129 -27.65 1.90 -29.41
CA MET A 129 -29.03 1.94 -28.87
C MET A 129 -29.20 1.02 -27.64
N GLU A 130 -28.50 -0.10 -27.57
CA GLU A 130 -28.53 -1.03 -26.44
C GLU A 130 -27.77 -0.51 -25.22
N SER A 131 -26.68 0.21 -25.42
CA SER A 131 -25.83 0.72 -24.33
C SER A 131 -26.36 2.02 -23.73
N VAL A 132 -27.20 2.78 -24.40
CA VAL A 132 -27.76 4.05 -23.92
C VAL A 132 -28.53 3.86 -22.61
N GLY A 133 -29.36 2.82 -22.52
CA GLY A 133 -30.12 2.54 -21.30
C GLY A 133 -29.22 2.23 -20.10
N GLU A 134 -28.18 1.46 -20.29
CA GLU A 134 -27.20 1.13 -19.24
C GLU A 134 -26.39 2.35 -18.84
N ILE A 135 -25.96 3.18 -19.78
CA ILE A 135 -25.23 4.43 -19.52
C ILE A 135 -26.10 5.39 -18.69
N ILE A 136 -27.36 5.56 -19.07
CA ILE A 136 -28.29 6.41 -18.31
C ILE A 136 -28.47 5.90 -16.89
N LYS A 137 -28.63 4.60 -16.71
CA LYS A 137 -28.74 3.98 -15.39
C LYS A 137 -27.50 4.21 -14.53
N LEU A 138 -26.30 4.01 -15.09
CA LEU A 138 -25.04 4.26 -14.39
C LEU A 138 -24.89 5.73 -14.02
N LYS A 139 -25.16 6.67 -14.94
CA LYS A 139 -25.11 8.10 -14.66
C LYS A 139 -26.10 8.54 -13.58
N SER A 140 -27.27 7.91 -13.51
CA SER A 140 -28.25 8.23 -12.48
C SER A 140 -27.82 7.79 -11.07
N GLN A 141 -26.92 6.79 -10.98
CA GLN A 141 -26.37 6.31 -9.71
C GLN A 141 -25.12 7.10 -9.26
N MET A 142 -24.45 7.83 -10.17
CA MET A 142 -23.24 8.58 -9.88
C MET A 142 -23.40 9.62 -8.76
N PRO A 143 -24.48 10.43 -8.71
CA PRO A 143 -24.66 11.41 -7.62
C PRO A 143 -24.68 10.77 -6.23
N LYS A 144 -25.31 9.62 -6.08
CA LYS A 144 -25.33 8.88 -4.81
C LYS A 144 -23.93 8.39 -4.42
N ILE A 145 -23.17 7.87 -5.38
CA ILE A 145 -21.81 7.40 -5.16
C ILE A 145 -20.94 8.58 -4.69
N TYR A 146 -21.02 9.73 -5.33
CA TYR A 146 -20.28 10.94 -4.90
C TYR A 146 -20.68 11.42 -3.51
N GLN A 147 -21.96 11.37 -3.16
CA GLN A 147 -22.42 11.71 -1.80
C GLN A 147 -21.83 10.77 -0.75
N ASP A 148 -21.79 9.48 -1.04
CA ASP A 148 -21.20 8.48 -0.14
C ASP A 148 -19.70 8.75 0.04
N PHE A 149 -19.00 9.18 -1.02
CA PHE A 149 -17.60 9.60 -0.95
C PHE A 149 -17.38 10.80 -0.02
N GLU A 150 -18.19 11.84 -0.18
CA GLU A 150 -18.09 13.04 0.66
C GLU A 150 -18.27 12.70 2.15
N LYS A 151 -19.18 11.78 2.47
CA LYS A 151 -19.38 11.31 3.84
C LYS A 151 -18.13 10.62 4.39
N VAL A 152 -17.49 9.77 3.59
CA VAL A 152 -16.28 9.06 4.00
C VAL A 152 -15.10 10.02 4.14
N GLU A 153 -14.94 10.99 3.23
CA GLU A 153 -13.88 12.01 3.34
C GLU A 153 -13.98 12.84 4.62
N LYS A 154 -15.19 13.15 5.07
CA LYS A 154 -15.41 13.91 6.32
C LYS A 154 -15.07 13.11 7.59
N MET A 155 -14.92 11.80 7.48
CA MET A 155 -14.52 10.91 8.59
C MET A 155 -13.00 10.89 8.81
N PHE A 156 -12.21 11.41 7.88
CA PHE A 156 -10.74 11.40 7.93
C PHE A 156 -10.14 12.81 8.18
#